data_cc7474333666c0e9498cc08f2d316047
#
_entry.id   cc7474333666c0e9498cc08f2d316047
#
_cell.length_a   1.000
_cell.length_b   1.000
_cell.length_c   1.000
_cell.angle_alpha   90.00
_cell.angle_beta   90.00
_cell.angle_gamma   90.00
#
_symmetry.space_group_name_H-M   'P 1'
#
loop_
_entity.id
_entity.type
_entity.pdbx_description
1 polymer ?
#
loop_
_entity_poly.entity_id
_entity_poly.type
_entity_poly.pdbx_seq_one_letter_code
_entity_poly.pdbx_strand_id
1 'polypeptide(L)'
;LPISSRGLTIPDGAFSLFQGMFPIITAAIITGSVIGRVRIKAMIVFMILWLIVIYSPLAHMVWGGAFLAKLGAIDFAGGTVVHISSGVTGLVLALMIGHRHQSKHIPVRPSYVLIGGALLWVGWFGFNSGSALAANGTAVLALVNTWLASAAAVLTWALAEYYLHQRATLTGITSGGVAGLVAITPAAGFVAPWAAVIIDRKST
;
A
#
# COMPACT_ATOMS: atom_id res chain seq x y z
N LEU A 1 -25.65 22.20 8.62
CA LEU A 1 -24.65 21.31 9.24
C LEU A 1 -23.27 21.77 8.78
N PRO A 2 -22.26 21.85 9.65
CA PRO A 2 -20.91 22.14 9.22
C PRO A 2 -20.44 21.06 8.24
N ILE A 3 -19.71 21.45 7.20
CA ILE A 3 -19.16 20.52 6.19
C ILE A 3 -18.24 19.52 6.86
N SER A 4 -17.48 19.95 7.85
CA SER A 4 -16.60 19.09 8.65
C SER A 4 -16.55 19.53 10.11
N SER A 5 -16.72 18.60 11.05
CA SER A 5 -16.48 18.79 12.47
C SER A 5 -14.98 18.88 12.82
N ARG A 6 -14.11 18.51 11.86
CA ARG A 6 -12.64 18.44 12.00
C ARG A 6 -11.92 19.64 11.39
N GLY A 7 -12.64 20.66 10.91
CA GLY A 7 -12.05 21.79 10.20
C GLY A 7 -11.48 21.49 8.82
N LEU A 8 -11.87 20.34 8.23
CA LEU A 8 -11.48 19.96 6.89
C LEU A 8 -12.35 20.63 5.83
N THR A 9 -11.85 20.72 4.60
CA THR A 9 -12.59 21.21 3.44
C THR A 9 -13.52 20.15 2.82
N ILE A 10 -13.38 18.91 3.23
CA ILE A 10 -14.23 17.78 2.79
C ILE A 10 -15.28 17.43 3.86
N PRO A 11 -16.47 16.94 3.48
CA PRO A 11 -17.49 16.50 4.42
C PRO A 11 -17.03 15.34 5.30
N ASP A 12 -17.48 15.28 6.55
CA ASP A 12 -17.15 14.19 7.48
C ASP A 12 -17.51 12.80 6.94
N GLY A 13 -18.61 12.67 6.18
CA GLY A 13 -18.97 11.42 5.52
C GLY A 13 -17.95 10.98 4.47
N ALA A 14 -17.44 11.91 3.66
CA ALA A 14 -16.39 11.61 2.68
C ALA A 14 -15.07 11.22 3.39
N PHE A 15 -14.69 11.93 4.46
CA PHE A 15 -13.55 11.58 5.29
C PHE A 15 -13.68 10.16 5.87
N SER A 16 -14.84 9.82 6.43
CA SER A 16 -15.08 8.50 7.04
C SER A 16 -15.02 7.37 6.01
N LEU A 17 -15.58 7.56 4.82
CA LEU A 17 -15.51 6.60 3.74
C LEU A 17 -14.07 6.44 3.24
N PHE A 18 -13.35 7.54 3.04
CA PHE A 18 -11.96 7.53 2.63
C PHE A 18 -11.10 6.76 3.64
N GLN A 19 -11.19 7.10 4.93
CA GLN A 19 -10.46 6.40 5.98
C GLN A 19 -10.88 4.94 6.14
N GLY A 20 -12.11 4.59 5.82
CA GLY A 20 -12.61 3.21 5.84
C GLY A 20 -11.98 2.33 4.75
N MET A 21 -11.47 2.89 3.65
CA MET A 21 -10.81 2.12 2.60
C MET A 21 -9.43 1.59 3.04
N PHE A 22 -8.75 2.27 3.95
CA PHE A 22 -7.41 1.87 4.41
C PHE A 22 -7.38 0.54 5.17
N PRO A 23 -8.26 0.24 6.16
CA PRO A 23 -8.31 -1.08 6.77
C PRO A 23 -8.69 -2.18 5.78
N ILE A 24 -9.53 -1.88 4.78
CA ILE A 24 -9.92 -2.85 3.75
C ILE A 24 -8.72 -3.26 2.90
N ILE A 25 -7.95 -2.29 2.38
CA ILE A 25 -6.75 -2.61 1.60
C ILE A 25 -5.69 -3.30 2.45
N THR A 26 -5.51 -2.90 3.70
CA THR A 26 -4.56 -3.52 4.63
C THR A 26 -4.87 -5.01 4.83
N ALA A 27 -6.13 -5.34 5.09
CA ALA A 27 -6.60 -6.72 5.18
C ALA A 27 -6.38 -7.49 3.86
N ALA A 28 -6.68 -6.88 2.72
CA ALA A 28 -6.48 -7.49 1.41
C ALA A 28 -5.00 -7.85 1.15
N ILE A 29 -4.05 -6.97 1.50
CA ILE A 29 -2.61 -7.23 1.34
C ILE A 29 -2.19 -8.46 2.17
N ILE A 30 -2.62 -8.56 3.45
CA ILE A 30 -2.29 -9.70 4.32
C ILE A 30 -2.77 -11.01 3.70
N THR A 31 -3.96 -11.04 3.08
CA THR A 31 -4.51 -12.27 2.51
C THR A 31 -3.62 -12.89 1.44
N GLY A 32 -2.87 -12.06 0.70
CA GLY A 32 -1.94 -12.52 -0.34
C GLY A 32 -0.89 -13.49 0.18
N SER A 33 -0.41 -13.30 1.40
CA SER A 33 0.62 -14.15 2.02
C SER A 33 0.13 -15.57 2.37
N VAL A 34 -1.17 -15.74 2.57
CA VAL A 34 -1.78 -16.99 3.10
C VAL A 34 -2.79 -17.65 2.16
N ILE A 35 -3.00 -17.07 0.98
CA ILE A 35 -3.98 -17.56 0.01
C ILE A 35 -3.73 -19.04 -0.36
N GLY A 36 -4.78 -19.85 -0.32
CA GLY A 36 -4.72 -21.29 -0.57
C GLY A 36 -4.07 -22.11 0.56
N ARG A 37 -3.74 -21.50 1.71
CA ARG A 37 -3.13 -22.18 2.88
C ARG A 37 -3.98 -22.09 4.15
N VAL A 38 -4.89 -21.14 4.22
CA VAL A 38 -5.76 -20.91 5.39
C VAL A 38 -7.23 -21.02 4.98
N ARG A 39 -8.06 -21.60 5.84
CA ARG A 39 -9.51 -21.67 5.64
C ARG A 39 -10.11 -20.25 5.74
N ILE A 40 -11.01 -19.92 4.82
CA ILE A 40 -11.61 -18.58 4.74
C ILE A 40 -12.27 -18.13 6.06
N LYS A 41 -12.94 -19.02 6.77
CA LYS A 41 -13.56 -18.70 8.06
C LYS A 41 -12.53 -18.25 9.12
N ALA A 42 -11.40 -18.97 9.20
CA ALA A 42 -10.31 -18.61 10.12
C ALA A 42 -9.69 -17.27 9.72
N MET A 43 -9.55 -17.01 8.41
CA MET A 43 -9.03 -15.75 7.91
C MET A 43 -9.94 -14.57 8.24
N ILE A 44 -11.25 -14.73 8.10
CA ILE A 44 -12.22 -13.67 8.46
C ILE A 44 -12.13 -13.34 9.95
N VAL A 45 -12.13 -14.34 10.83
CA VAL A 45 -12.01 -14.12 12.29
C VAL A 45 -10.69 -13.44 12.63
N PHE A 46 -9.58 -13.91 12.05
CA PHE A 46 -8.27 -13.30 12.22
C PHE A 46 -8.28 -11.82 11.80
N MET A 47 -8.84 -11.50 10.63
CA MET A 47 -8.89 -10.13 10.14
C MET A 47 -9.71 -9.20 11.01
N ILE A 48 -10.86 -9.65 11.51
CA ILE A 48 -11.70 -8.85 12.43
C ILE A 48 -10.89 -8.51 13.69
N LEU A 49 -10.27 -9.50 14.31
CA LEU A 49 -9.48 -9.29 15.50
C LEU A 49 -8.24 -8.43 15.23
N TRP A 50 -7.56 -8.68 14.12
CA TRP A 50 -6.36 -7.94 13.72
C TRP A 50 -6.67 -6.46 13.46
N LEU A 51 -7.78 -6.16 12.79
CA LEU A 51 -8.20 -4.78 12.53
C LEU A 51 -8.49 -4.02 13.83
N ILE A 52 -9.10 -4.68 14.81
CA ILE A 52 -9.42 -4.06 16.10
C ILE A 52 -8.15 -3.89 16.96
N VAL A 53 -7.34 -4.95 17.05
CA VAL A 53 -6.22 -5.00 18.02
C VAL A 53 -4.94 -4.36 17.49
N ILE A 54 -4.69 -4.43 16.17
CA ILE A 54 -3.44 -3.96 15.57
C ILE A 54 -3.68 -2.70 14.73
N TYR A 55 -4.57 -2.79 13.73
CA TYR A 55 -4.76 -1.69 12.79
C TYR A 55 -5.26 -0.42 13.47
N SER A 56 -6.35 -0.49 14.22
CA SER A 56 -6.98 0.69 14.82
C SER A 56 -6.07 1.40 15.82
N PRO A 57 -5.39 0.70 16.75
CA PRO A 57 -4.41 1.35 17.62
C PRO A 57 -3.24 1.95 16.87
N LEU A 58 -2.70 1.28 15.83
CA LEU A 58 -1.60 1.80 15.04
C LEU A 58 -2.00 3.06 14.25
N ALA A 59 -3.18 3.06 13.63
CA ALA A 59 -3.73 4.21 12.94
C ALA A 59 -3.89 5.41 13.90
N HIS A 60 -4.36 5.17 15.12
CA HIS A 60 -4.45 6.21 16.15
C HIS A 60 -3.07 6.71 16.59
N MET A 61 -2.08 5.80 16.74
CA MET A 61 -0.70 6.18 17.11
C MET A 61 -0.05 7.09 16.07
N VAL A 62 -0.31 6.87 14.78
CA VAL A 62 0.32 7.61 13.67
C VAL A 62 -0.50 8.85 13.28
N TRP A 63 -1.80 8.68 13.02
CA TRP A 63 -2.66 9.75 12.50
C TRP A 63 -3.52 10.44 13.55
N GLY A 64 -3.73 9.80 14.70
CA GLY A 64 -4.52 10.34 15.80
C GLY A 64 -3.76 11.26 16.77
N GLY A 65 -2.53 11.64 16.45
CA GLY A 65 -1.71 12.52 17.32
C GLY A 65 -1.18 11.81 18.58
N ALA A 66 -1.17 10.48 18.64
CA ALA A 66 -0.70 9.70 19.78
C ALA A 66 0.83 9.44 19.74
N PHE A 67 1.29 8.35 20.28
CA PHE A 67 2.70 8.07 20.58
C PHE A 67 3.65 8.25 19.37
N LEU A 68 3.37 7.61 18.23
CA LEU A 68 4.26 7.69 17.07
C LEU A 68 4.26 9.09 16.42
N ALA A 69 3.09 9.73 16.36
CA ALA A 69 3.00 11.11 15.88
C ALA A 69 3.82 12.06 16.75
N LYS A 70 3.79 11.91 18.08
CA LYS A 70 4.58 12.71 19.02
C LYS A 70 6.09 12.48 18.90
N LEU A 71 6.52 11.30 18.46
CA LEU A 71 7.91 11.00 18.13
C LEU A 71 8.36 11.56 16.77
N GLY A 72 7.46 12.21 16.03
CA GLY A 72 7.76 12.76 14.71
C GLY A 72 7.68 11.76 13.57
N ALA A 73 6.98 10.64 13.73
CA ALA A 73 6.76 9.71 12.65
C ALA A 73 5.97 10.36 11.53
N ILE A 74 6.50 10.27 10.31
CA ILE A 74 5.89 10.81 9.10
C ILE A 74 5.26 9.66 8.32
N ASP A 75 3.96 9.73 8.11
CA ASP A 75 3.22 8.78 7.29
C ASP A 75 2.06 9.49 6.59
N PHE A 76 2.31 9.90 5.34
CA PHE A 76 1.36 10.72 4.59
C PHE A 76 0.08 9.95 4.24
N ALA A 77 0.24 8.73 3.74
CA ALA A 77 -0.88 7.98 3.19
C ALA A 77 -0.94 6.50 3.63
N GLY A 78 -0.21 6.09 4.67
CA GLY A 78 -0.34 4.74 5.22
C GLY A 78 0.85 3.82 4.98
N GLY A 79 2.05 4.37 4.75
CA GLY A 79 3.25 3.55 4.64
C GLY A 79 3.50 2.68 5.87
N THR A 80 3.32 3.24 7.06
CA THR A 80 3.43 2.50 8.33
C THR A 80 2.12 1.77 8.66
N VAL A 81 1.01 2.51 8.63
CA VAL A 81 -0.29 2.01 9.09
C VAL A 81 -0.81 0.87 8.21
N VAL A 82 -0.61 0.94 6.89
CA VAL A 82 -1.10 -0.04 5.92
C VAL A 82 0.02 -1.00 5.51
N HIS A 83 1.11 -0.47 4.93
CA HIS A 83 2.06 -1.33 4.20
C HIS A 83 3.04 -2.05 5.12
N ILE A 84 3.65 -1.37 6.09
CA ILE A 84 4.54 -2.04 7.06
C ILE A 84 3.74 -3.02 7.91
N SER A 85 2.59 -2.62 8.43
CA SER A 85 1.78 -3.48 9.31
C SER A 85 1.30 -4.74 8.58
N SER A 86 0.79 -4.60 7.35
CA SER A 86 0.36 -5.74 6.54
C SER A 86 1.53 -6.60 6.07
N GLY A 87 2.65 -5.99 5.68
CA GLY A 87 3.83 -6.69 5.22
C GLY A 87 4.47 -7.54 6.32
N VAL A 88 4.66 -6.97 7.52
CA VAL A 88 5.17 -7.69 8.69
C VAL A 88 4.21 -8.81 9.09
N THR A 89 2.91 -8.52 9.15
CA THR A 89 1.90 -9.55 9.46
C THR A 89 1.93 -10.68 8.43
N GLY A 90 1.99 -10.34 7.15
CA GLY A 90 2.09 -11.32 6.06
C GLY A 90 3.33 -12.20 6.17
N LEU A 91 4.48 -11.59 6.50
CA LEU A 91 5.74 -12.31 6.73
C LEU A 91 5.62 -13.28 7.91
N VAL A 92 5.13 -12.80 9.06
CA VAL A 92 4.96 -13.64 10.26
C VAL A 92 4.00 -14.81 9.98
N LEU A 93 2.86 -14.55 9.35
CA LEU A 93 1.92 -15.61 8.98
C LEU A 93 2.54 -16.61 8.01
N ALA A 94 3.31 -16.15 7.03
CA ALA A 94 4.00 -17.03 6.09
C ALA A 94 5.01 -17.95 6.78
N LEU A 95 5.77 -17.42 7.74
CA LEU A 95 6.72 -18.18 8.55
C LEU A 95 6.02 -19.18 9.47
N MET A 96 4.92 -18.78 10.14
CA MET A 96 4.16 -19.65 11.05
C MET A 96 3.48 -20.80 10.32
N ILE A 97 2.92 -20.56 9.15
CA ILE A 97 2.20 -21.56 8.36
C ILE A 97 3.17 -22.49 7.62
N GLY A 98 4.37 -22.01 7.34
CA GLY A 98 5.40 -22.78 6.66
C GLY A 98 5.17 -22.96 5.15
N HIS A 99 5.85 -23.96 4.58
CA HIS A 99 5.79 -24.23 3.14
C HIS A 99 4.43 -24.80 2.68
N ARG A 100 4.09 -24.55 1.41
CA ARG A 100 2.95 -25.22 0.78
C ARG A 100 3.22 -26.71 0.62
N HIS A 101 2.37 -27.54 1.24
CA HIS A 101 2.48 -29.01 1.13
C HIS A 101 2.14 -29.55 -0.28
N GLN A 102 1.45 -28.80 -1.09
CA GLN A 102 1.13 -29.16 -2.48
C GLN A 102 1.80 -28.19 -3.42
N SER A 103 2.85 -28.63 -4.08
CA SER A 103 3.55 -27.93 -5.15
C SER A 103 2.81 -27.95 -6.49
N LYS A 104 1.49 -28.11 -6.51
CA LYS A 104 0.74 -27.86 -7.74
C LYS A 104 0.95 -26.42 -8.10
N HIS A 105 1.79 -26.16 -9.09
CA HIS A 105 1.93 -24.86 -9.71
C HIS A 105 0.54 -24.41 -10.15
N ILE A 106 -0.08 -23.53 -9.37
CA ILE A 106 -1.27 -22.82 -9.81
C ILE A 106 -0.76 -21.90 -10.91
N PRO A 107 -1.16 -22.11 -12.18
CA PRO A 107 -0.65 -21.29 -13.26
C PRO A 107 -1.09 -19.84 -12.99
N VAL A 108 -0.12 -18.97 -12.75
CA VAL A 108 -0.34 -17.53 -12.66
C VAL A 108 -0.74 -17.05 -14.06
N ARG A 109 -1.86 -16.35 -14.16
CA ARG A 109 -2.28 -15.72 -15.41
C ARG A 109 -1.75 -14.28 -15.44
N PRO A 110 -0.67 -13.99 -16.17
CA PRO A 110 -0.01 -12.67 -16.15
C PRO A 110 -0.96 -11.52 -16.52
N SER A 111 -1.93 -11.78 -17.40
CA SER A 111 -2.93 -10.78 -17.78
C SER A 111 -3.82 -10.33 -16.60
N TYR A 112 -4.21 -11.25 -15.71
CA TYR A 112 -4.96 -10.86 -14.51
C TYR A 112 -4.10 -10.10 -13.51
N VAL A 113 -2.81 -10.44 -13.41
CA VAL A 113 -1.87 -9.68 -12.56
C VAL A 113 -1.73 -8.26 -13.09
N LEU A 114 -1.58 -8.10 -14.41
CA LEU A 114 -1.50 -6.77 -15.05
C LEU A 114 -2.78 -5.96 -14.82
N ILE A 115 -3.96 -6.56 -15.03
CA ILE A 115 -5.24 -5.87 -14.79
C ILE A 115 -5.34 -5.43 -13.33
N GLY A 116 -5.02 -6.32 -12.38
CA GLY A 116 -5.01 -5.98 -10.96
C GLY A 116 -4.04 -4.87 -10.62
N GLY A 117 -2.82 -4.92 -11.14
CA GLY A 117 -1.81 -3.87 -10.96
C GLY A 117 -2.22 -2.53 -11.57
N ALA A 118 -2.84 -2.54 -12.74
CA ALA A 118 -3.33 -1.32 -13.39
C ALA A 118 -4.48 -0.68 -12.58
N LEU A 119 -5.41 -1.48 -12.08
CA LEU A 119 -6.48 -1.00 -11.20
C LEU A 119 -5.93 -0.42 -9.90
N LEU A 120 -4.93 -1.07 -9.29
CA LEU A 120 -4.22 -0.55 -8.12
C LEU A 120 -3.52 0.77 -8.45
N TRP A 121 -2.85 0.87 -9.60
CA TRP A 121 -2.15 2.09 -10.00
C TRP A 121 -3.11 3.28 -10.11
N VAL A 122 -4.21 3.10 -10.83
CA VAL A 122 -5.24 4.15 -10.95
C VAL A 122 -5.84 4.52 -9.59
N GLY A 123 -6.17 3.51 -8.76
CA GLY A 123 -6.68 3.73 -7.41
C GLY A 123 -5.70 4.46 -6.49
N TRP A 124 -4.39 4.24 -6.71
CA TRP A 124 -3.35 4.86 -5.88
C TRP A 124 -3.20 6.36 -6.08
N PHE A 125 -3.58 6.88 -7.22
CA PHE A 125 -3.70 8.33 -7.39
C PHE A 125 -4.69 8.94 -6.39
N GLY A 126 -5.86 8.32 -6.22
CA GLY A 126 -6.81 8.71 -5.19
C GLY A 126 -6.31 8.41 -3.77
N PHE A 127 -5.62 7.28 -3.59
CA PHE A 127 -5.07 6.86 -2.31
C PHE A 127 -4.07 7.90 -1.75
N ASN A 128 -3.04 8.24 -2.52
CA ASN A 128 -2.01 9.18 -2.08
C ASN A 128 -2.46 10.65 -2.19
N SER A 129 -2.98 11.07 -3.33
CA SER A 129 -3.44 12.46 -3.51
C SER A 129 -4.61 12.81 -2.59
N GLY A 130 -5.55 11.87 -2.40
CA GLY A 130 -6.69 12.02 -1.49
C GLY A 130 -6.28 12.17 -0.02
N SER A 131 -5.11 11.65 0.36
CA SER A 131 -4.57 11.77 1.73
C SER A 131 -4.19 13.20 2.12
N ALA A 132 -4.14 14.13 1.15
CA ALA A 132 -4.05 15.56 1.45
C ALA A 132 -5.34 16.12 2.07
N LEU A 133 -6.46 15.40 1.99
CA LEU A 133 -7.79 15.78 2.51
C LEU A 133 -8.30 17.14 2.00
N ALA A 134 -7.73 17.65 0.91
CA ALA A 134 -8.06 18.93 0.29
C ALA A 134 -7.56 18.94 -1.17
N ALA A 135 -8.25 19.70 -2.03
CA ALA A 135 -7.80 19.99 -3.39
C ALA A 135 -6.77 21.14 -3.36
N ASN A 136 -5.52 20.84 -3.09
CA ASN A 136 -4.44 21.81 -2.92
C ASN A 136 -3.12 21.36 -3.56
N GLY A 137 -2.07 22.17 -3.44
CA GLY A 137 -0.75 21.86 -3.97
C GLY A 137 -0.14 20.57 -3.43
N THR A 138 -0.42 20.20 -2.18
CA THR A 138 0.04 18.92 -1.59
C THR A 138 -0.62 17.72 -2.28
N ALA A 139 -1.91 17.82 -2.61
CA ALA A 139 -2.60 16.77 -3.37
C ALA A 139 -1.98 16.58 -4.75
N VAL A 140 -1.65 17.68 -5.44
CA VAL A 140 -0.99 17.63 -6.76
C VAL A 140 0.43 17.07 -6.63
N LEU A 141 1.18 17.48 -5.62
CA LEU A 141 2.53 16.95 -5.35
C LEU A 141 2.48 15.44 -5.12
N ALA A 142 1.57 14.97 -4.28
CA ALA A 142 1.39 13.54 -4.01
C ALA A 142 1.00 12.75 -5.27
N LEU A 143 0.16 13.33 -6.14
CA LEU A 143 -0.19 12.73 -7.43
C LEU A 143 1.04 12.54 -8.32
N VAL A 144 1.84 13.61 -8.50
CA VAL A 144 3.05 13.60 -9.33
C VAL A 144 4.07 12.62 -8.78
N ASN A 145 4.33 12.64 -7.47
CA ASN A 145 5.26 11.73 -6.81
C ASN A 145 4.85 10.26 -6.97
N THR A 146 3.57 9.97 -6.84
CA THR A 146 3.02 8.62 -7.03
C THR A 146 3.24 8.12 -8.45
N TRP A 147 3.03 8.98 -9.44
CA TRP A 147 3.26 8.62 -10.84
C TRP A 147 4.73 8.39 -11.15
N LEU A 148 5.61 9.31 -10.73
CA LEU A 148 7.05 9.22 -10.97
C LEU A 148 7.67 8.00 -10.29
N ALA A 149 7.32 7.76 -9.02
CA ALA A 149 7.81 6.64 -8.26
C ALA A 149 7.44 5.30 -8.91
N SER A 150 6.17 5.09 -9.21
CA SER A 150 5.73 3.84 -9.83
C SER A 150 6.35 3.62 -11.22
N ALA A 151 6.51 4.68 -12.03
CA ALA A 151 7.17 4.57 -13.33
C ALA A 151 8.66 4.22 -13.19
N ALA A 152 9.36 4.83 -12.23
CA ALA A 152 10.75 4.52 -11.95
C ALA A 152 10.93 3.06 -11.50
N ALA A 153 10.05 2.55 -10.62
CA ALA A 153 10.07 1.17 -10.17
C ALA A 153 9.81 0.15 -11.28
N VAL A 154 8.85 0.42 -12.16
CA VAL A 154 8.61 -0.41 -13.35
C VAL A 154 9.89 -0.56 -14.18
N LEU A 155 10.57 0.56 -14.45
CA LEU A 155 11.80 0.56 -15.25
C LEU A 155 12.95 -0.17 -14.54
N THR A 156 13.17 0.13 -13.26
CA THR A 156 14.27 -0.50 -12.50
C THR A 156 14.05 -2.00 -12.32
N TRP A 157 12.81 -2.42 -12.06
CA TRP A 157 12.48 -3.84 -11.96
C TRP A 157 12.67 -4.56 -13.29
N ALA A 158 12.18 -4.00 -14.40
CA ALA A 158 12.35 -4.57 -15.72
C ALA A 158 13.84 -4.70 -16.11
N LEU A 159 14.65 -3.70 -15.78
CA LEU A 159 16.10 -3.74 -15.99
C LEU A 159 16.75 -4.80 -15.11
N ALA A 160 16.40 -4.88 -13.83
CA ALA A 160 16.94 -5.90 -12.92
C ALA A 160 16.61 -7.32 -13.41
N GLU A 161 15.37 -7.62 -13.78
CA GLU A 161 15.01 -8.91 -14.37
C GLU A 161 15.77 -9.19 -15.66
N TYR A 162 15.94 -8.17 -16.52
CA TYR A 162 16.69 -8.34 -17.75
C TYR A 162 18.15 -8.69 -17.51
N TYR A 163 18.81 -8.00 -16.56
CA TYR A 163 20.20 -8.31 -16.20
C TYR A 163 20.36 -9.68 -15.53
N LEU A 164 19.44 -10.07 -14.65
CA LEU A 164 19.51 -11.33 -13.90
C LEU A 164 19.04 -12.54 -14.72
N HIS A 165 18.02 -12.37 -15.54
CA HIS A 165 17.32 -13.49 -16.19
C HIS A 165 17.24 -13.36 -17.71
N GLN A 166 17.85 -12.33 -18.30
CA GLN A 166 17.86 -12.01 -19.75
C GLN A 166 16.46 -11.83 -20.35
N ARG A 167 15.47 -11.54 -19.51
CA ARG A 167 14.09 -11.26 -19.93
C ARG A 167 13.35 -10.53 -18.82
N ALA A 168 12.56 -9.54 -19.19
CA ALA A 168 11.60 -8.92 -18.30
C ALA A 168 10.26 -9.67 -18.40
N THR A 169 9.60 -9.87 -17.25
CA THR A 169 8.31 -10.57 -17.17
C THR A 169 7.18 -9.59 -16.90
N LEU A 170 5.99 -9.88 -17.44
CA LEU A 170 4.82 -9.03 -17.20
C LEU A 170 4.43 -8.98 -15.71
N THR A 171 4.58 -10.11 -15.03
CA THR A 171 4.36 -10.21 -13.57
C THR A 171 5.37 -9.40 -12.77
N GLY A 172 6.65 -9.46 -13.14
CA GLY A 172 7.71 -8.69 -12.50
C GLY A 172 7.52 -7.20 -12.67
N ILE A 173 7.31 -6.74 -13.90
CA ILE A 173 7.03 -5.33 -14.22
C ILE A 173 5.84 -4.80 -13.40
N THR A 174 4.75 -5.58 -13.34
CA THR A 174 3.58 -5.20 -12.55
C THR A 174 3.89 -5.14 -11.05
N SER A 175 4.66 -6.11 -10.54
CA SER A 175 5.08 -6.14 -9.13
C SER A 175 5.99 -4.94 -8.80
N GLY A 176 6.91 -4.61 -9.69
CA GLY A 176 7.76 -3.42 -9.58
C GLY A 176 6.93 -2.14 -9.48
N GLY A 177 5.95 -1.96 -10.37
CA GLY A 177 5.04 -0.82 -10.31
C GLY A 177 4.31 -0.70 -8.98
N VAL A 178 3.77 -1.81 -8.46
CA VAL A 178 3.10 -1.83 -7.15
C VAL A 178 4.08 -1.55 -6.01
N ALA A 179 5.31 -2.10 -6.06
CA ALA A 179 6.34 -1.83 -5.06
C ALA A 179 6.65 -0.33 -4.98
N GLY A 180 6.74 0.34 -6.13
CA GLY A 180 6.93 1.78 -6.20
C GLY A 180 5.79 2.59 -5.61
N LEU A 181 4.56 2.19 -5.87
CA LEU A 181 3.39 2.79 -5.24
C LEU A 181 3.45 2.68 -3.71
N VAL A 182 3.83 1.51 -3.20
CA VAL A 182 3.99 1.26 -1.75
C VAL A 182 5.11 2.12 -1.15
N ALA A 183 6.27 2.15 -1.80
CA ALA A 183 7.46 2.84 -1.28
C ALA A 183 7.27 4.35 -1.16
N ILE A 184 6.57 4.98 -2.10
CA ILE A 184 6.32 6.43 -2.07
C ILE A 184 5.21 6.84 -1.10
N THR A 185 4.32 5.91 -0.75
CA THR A 185 3.11 6.18 0.05
C THR A 185 3.37 6.99 1.33
N PRO A 186 4.38 6.67 2.19
CA PRO A 186 4.61 7.45 3.41
C PRO A 186 5.11 8.87 3.15
N ALA A 187 5.71 9.14 1.99
CA ALA A 187 6.40 10.38 1.68
C ALA A 187 5.76 11.20 0.55
N ALA A 188 4.68 10.71 -0.07
CA ALA A 188 4.15 11.25 -1.31
C ALA A 188 3.84 12.75 -1.27
N GLY A 189 3.35 13.27 -0.16
CA GLY A 189 3.04 14.69 0.02
C GLY A 189 4.18 15.53 0.60
N PHE A 190 5.35 14.93 0.89
CA PHE A 190 6.43 15.60 1.62
C PHE A 190 7.74 15.75 0.84
N VAL A 191 7.98 14.91 -0.16
CA VAL A 191 9.25 14.89 -0.90
C VAL A 191 9.14 15.62 -2.23
N ALA A 192 10.26 16.16 -2.69
CA ALA A 192 10.33 16.74 -4.03
C ALA A 192 10.26 15.62 -5.11
N PRO A 193 9.77 15.91 -6.32
CA PRO A 193 9.57 14.90 -7.37
C PRO A 193 10.82 14.11 -7.76
N TRP A 194 11.98 14.73 -7.76
CA TRP A 194 13.25 14.02 -8.00
C TRP A 194 13.58 12.99 -6.92
N ALA A 195 13.21 13.29 -5.65
CA ALA A 195 13.43 12.36 -4.54
C ALA A 195 12.49 11.15 -4.63
N ALA A 196 11.26 11.31 -5.16
CA ALA A 196 10.34 10.22 -5.40
C ALA A 196 10.95 9.16 -6.34
N VAL A 197 11.65 9.59 -7.40
CA VAL A 197 12.37 8.68 -8.32
C VAL A 197 13.50 7.92 -7.62
N ILE A 198 14.20 8.55 -6.66
CA ILE A 198 15.34 7.92 -5.96
C ILE A 198 14.87 6.96 -4.87
N ILE A 199 13.84 7.31 -4.11
CA ILE A 199 13.27 6.46 -3.06
C ILE A 199 12.90 5.12 -3.66
N ASP A 200 12.30 5.15 -4.81
CA ASP A 200 11.80 3.97 -5.48
C ASP A 200 12.90 3.10 -6.12
N ARG A 201 13.96 3.72 -6.64
CA ARG A 201 15.12 3.00 -7.15
C ARG A 201 15.84 2.17 -6.06
N LYS A 202 15.70 2.54 -4.78
CA LYS A 202 16.33 1.83 -3.66
C LYS A 202 15.44 0.73 -3.06
N SER A 203 14.15 0.69 -3.40
CA SER A 203 13.20 -0.30 -2.87
C SER A 203 13.10 -1.56 -3.74
N THR A 204 13.73 -1.59 -4.90
CA THR A 204 13.89 -2.75 -5.79
C THR A 204 15.28 -3.33 -5.67
#